data_eae49dcb30271d791aa568b58302f85d
#
_entry.id   eae49dcb30271d791aa568b58302f85d
#
_cell.length_a   1.000
_cell.length_b   1.000
_cell.length_c   1.000
_cell.angle_alpha   90.00
_cell.angle_beta   90.00
_cell.angle_gamma   90.00
#
_symmetry.space_group_name_H-M   'P 1'
#
loop_
_entity.id
_entity.type
_entity.pdbx_description
1 polymer ?
#
loop_
_entity_poly.entity_id
_entity_poly.type
_entity_poly.pdbx_seq_one_letter_code
_entity_poly.pdbx_strand_id
1 'polypeptide(L)'
;MIPRHAAARLRKALADRPVVLVHGARQTGKTTLVRALAGTEHPARYVTFDTLTALSAARADPAGFLAGTEGPVVLDEVQRVPDLFVAIKAAVDRKRAPGRFLLTGSANVLLVPRLSESLAGRMEIVPLWPFSQGEIEGVVEGFIDAAFAEAPPALGAAARGLALARRVLRGGFPEAVSIGSADRRSAWFEAYLTTILGRDIRDLANIEGLTELPRLLSLIAARPMALLNYAELGRSAGLAQSTLKRYFALLEAVFLVRTLRPWHADIGKRMVKTPKLLLCDTGLAAHLMGIDDARLAQDRTLFGGLLESFVAMEITKQTGWSAAAPALYHFRTHEGDEVDLVLERRSGALVGIEVKSATTVTAADFKGLRALAHAAGRRFHRGVVLYTGTEMVPFGPRLHAVPVEALWRWGVRPATTPSRARRRAVTRHSRKRS
;
A
#
# COMPACT_ATOMS: atom_id res chain seq x y z
N MET A 1 13.32 -13.91 -7.27
CA MET A 1 12.75 -12.86 -6.39
C MET A 1 12.07 -11.82 -7.28
N ILE A 2 10.82 -11.44 -6.99
CA ILE A 2 10.10 -10.39 -7.72
C ILE A 2 10.69 -9.03 -7.30
N PRO A 3 11.16 -8.19 -8.26
CA PRO A 3 11.66 -6.85 -7.96
C PRO A 3 10.56 -5.97 -7.33
N ARG A 4 10.94 -5.11 -6.37
CA ARG A 4 10.00 -4.20 -5.72
C ARG A 4 10.18 -2.78 -6.27
N HIS A 5 9.09 -2.14 -6.70
CA HIS A 5 9.14 -0.77 -7.21
C HIS A 5 9.53 0.23 -6.12
N ALA A 6 9.18 -0.04 -4.87
CA ALA A 6 9.62 0.74 -3.72
C ALA A 6 11.15 0.84 -3.58
N ALA A 7 11.94 -0.09 -4.16
CA ALA A 7 13.41 -0.06 -4.10
C ALA A 7 13.99 1.23 -4.68
N ALA A 8 13.41 1.78 -5.75
CA ALA A 8 13.89 3.03 -6.36
C ALA A 8 13.73 4.23 -5.39
N ARG A 9 12.61 4.30 -4.68
CA ARG A 9 12.37 5.32 -3.66
C ARG A 9 13.30 5.14 -2.45
N LEU A 10 13.52 3.89 -2.02
CA LEU A 10 14.43 3.58 -0.91
C LEU A 10 15.85 4.04 -1.22
N ARG A 11 16.37 3.79 -2.44
CA ARG A 11 17.71 4.27 -2.85
C ARG A 11 17.83 5.79 -2.76
N LYS A 12 16.80 6.51 -3.24
CA LYS A 12 16.79 7.99 -3.15
C LYS A 12 16.78 8.44 -1.70
N ALA A 13 15.93 7.86 -0.87
CA ALA A 13 15.85 8.21 0.54
C ALA A 13 17.17 7.92 1.29
N LEU A 14 17.82 6.77 1.04
CA LEU A 14 19.11 6.43 1.65
C LEU A 14 20.25 7.35 1.21
N ALA A 15 20.12 7.99 0.05
CA ALA A 15 21.13 8.93 -0.45
C ALA A 15 21.10 10.31 0.24
N ASP A 16 19.98 10.71 0.87
CA ASP A 16 19.82 12.04 1.45
C ASP A 16 19.27 12.06 2.89
N ARG A 17 18.69 10.96 3.38
CA ARG A 17 18.11 10.86 4.73
C ARG A 17 19.00 10.03 5.66
N PRO A 18 19.22 10.49 6.89
CA PRO A 18 19.99 9.71 7.87
C PRO A 18 19.26 8.46 8.34
N VAL A 19 17.92 8.47 8.35
CA VAL A 19 17.07 7.34 8.75
C VAL A 19 16.02 7.10 7.65
N VAL A 20 15.88 5.84 7.24
CA VAL A 20 14.82 5.40 6.35
C VAL A 20 14.09 4.24 6.99
N LEU A 21 12.77 4.33 7.10
CA LEU A 21 11.93 3.27 7.64
C LEU A 21 11.08 2.64 6.53
N VAL A 22 11.23 1.34 6.34
CA VAL A 22 10.31 0.53 5.52
C VAL A 22 9.25 -0.07 6.42
N HIS A 23 8.02 0.37 6.29
CA HIS A 23 6.91 -0.17 7.08
C HIS A 23 5.83 -0.78 6.18
N GLY A 24 5.03 -1.68 6.73
CA GLY A 24 3.96 -2.36 5.99
C GLY A 24 3.54 -3.65 6.67
N ALA A 25 2.45 -4.25 6.21
CA ALA A 25 1.92 -5.48 6.78
C ALA A 25 2.99 -6.56 6.92
N ARG A 26 2.79 -7.48 7.84
CA ARG A 26 3.62 -8.69 7.95
C ARG A 26 3.62 -9.44 6.63
N GLN A 27 4.71 -10.12 6.29
CA GLN A 27 4.87 -10.93 5.08
C GLN A 27 4.75 -10.19 3.72
N THR A 28 4.89 -8.85 3.70
CA THR A 28 4.97 -8.07 2.44
C THR A 28 6.36 -8.08 1.81
N GLY A 29 7.36 -8.72 2.45
CA GLY A 29 8.72 -8.84 1.93
C GLY A 29 9.68 -7.72 2.35
N LYS A 30 9.42 -7.01 3.46
CA LYS A 30 10.29 -5.94 4.00
C LYS A 30 11.72 -6.43 4.22
N THR A 31 11.89 -7.47 5.03
CA THR A 31 13.19 -8.10 5.34
C THR A 31 13.93 -8.51 4.07
N THR A 32 13.23 -9.13 3.13
CA THR A 32 13.80 -9.54 1.84
C THR A 32 14.34 -8.35 1.04
N LEU A 33 13.57 -7.26 0.99
CA LEU A 33 13.95 -6.04 0.28
C LEU A 33 15.17 -5.37 0.90
N VAL A 34 15.17 -5.16 2.24
CA VAL A 34 16.28 -4.48 2.92
C VAL A 34 17.57 -5.30 2.92
N ARG A 35 17.48 -6.65 3.03
CA ARG A 35 18.64 -7.53 2.88
C ARG A 35 19.24 -7.49 1.49
N ALA A 36 18.39 -7.46 0.45
CA ALA A 36 18.88 -7.35 -0.92
C ALA A 36 19.62 -6.03 -1.15
N LEU A 37 19.10 -4.92 -0.63
CA LEU A 37 19.76 -3.61 -0.72
C LEU A 37 21.07 -3.57 0.09
N ALA A 38 21.06 -4.08 1.32
CA ALA A 38 22.23 -4.11 2.20
C ALA A 38 23.37 -4.97 1.65
N GLY A 39 23.05 -6.01 0.88
CA GLY A 39 24.05 -6.91 0.29
C GLY A 39 24.66 -6.41 -1.03
N THR A 40 24.09 -5.38 -1.67
CA THR A 40 24.49 -4.98 -3.03
C THR A 40 24.70 -3.48 -3.22
N GLU A 41 23.67 -2.70 -2.97
CA GLU A 41 23.63 -1.28 -3.35
C GLU A 41 23.89 -0.32 -2.18
N HIS A 42 23.65 -0.80 -0.96
CA HIS A 42 23.85 -0.05 0.27
C HIS A 42 24.51 -0.97 1.32
N PRO A 43 25.80 -1.26 1.21
CA PRO A 43 26.50 -2.14 2.13
C PRO A 43 26.29 -1.71 3.58
N ALA A 44 25.58 -2.53 4.36
CA ALA A 44 25.20 -2.23 5.73
C ALA A 44 25.23 -3.49 6.59
N ARG A 45 25.58 -3.32 7.88
CA ARG A 45 25.46 -4.40 8.87
C ARG A 45 23.97 -4.70 9.08
N TYR A 46 23.58 -5.97 8.94
CA TYR A 46 22.19 -6.40 9.18
C TYR A 46 22.03 -6.97 10.59
N VAL A 47 21.05 -6.44 11.33
CA VAL A 47 20.63 -6.92 12.65
C VAL A 47 19.12 -7.10 12.66
N THR A 48 18.62 -8.22 13.18
CA THR A 48 17.19 -8.46 13.38
C THR A 48 16.85 -8.65 14.84
N PHE A 49 15.78 -8.03 15.30
CA PHE A 49 15.26 -8.21 16.65
C PHE A 49 14.36 -9.44 16.81
N ASP A 50 14.29 -10.29 15.79
CA ASP A 50 13.77 -11.66 15.96
C ASP A 50 14.73 -12.57 16.72
N THR A 51 16.03 -12.27 16.73
CA THR A 51 17.00 -12.99 17.56
C THR A 51 16.98 -12.48 18.99
N LEU A 52 16.85 -13.40 19.95
CA LEU A 52 16.78 -13.07 21.38
C LEU A 52 17.99 -12.30 21.89
N THR A 53 19.19 -12.64 21.43
CA THR A 53 20.44 -11.98 21.85
C THR A 53 20.43 -10.50 21.44
N ALA A 54 20.11 -10.18 20.18
CA ALA A 54 20.04 -8.79 19.71
C ALA A 54 18.92 -8.02 20.41
N LEU A 55 17.75 -8.66 20.59
CA LEU A 55 16.61 -8.09 21.29
C LEU A 55 16.96 -7.74 22.74
N SER A 56 17.55 -8.68 23.49
CA SER A 56 17.90 -8.47 24.89
C SER A 56 18.97 -7.39 25.05
N ALA A 57 20.01 -7.41 24.21
CA ALA A 57 21.08 -6.41 24.26
C ALA A 57 20.55 -5.01 23.96
N ALA A 58 19.72 -4.85 22.91
CA ALA A 58 19.14 -3.56 22.53
C ALA A 58 18.12 -3.04 23.55
N ARG A 59 17.42 -3.91 24.27
CA ARG A 59 16.51 -3.52 25.37
C ARG A 59 17.26 -3.13 26.64
N ALA A 60 18.35 -3.81 26.96
CA ALA A 60 19.15 -3.53 28.16
C ALA A 60 19.86 -2.17 28.05
N ASP A 61 20.50 -1.88 26.92
CA ASP A 61 21.19 -0.61 26.65
C ASP A 61 21.06 -0.23 25.17
N PRO A 62 20.00 0.48 24.77
CA PRO A 62 19.82 0.92 23.40
C PRO A 62 20.93 1.84 22.88
N ALA A 63 21.50 2.67 23.75
CA ALA A 63 22.56 3.61 23.39
C ALA A 63 23.90 2.90 23.16
N GLY A 64 24.32 2.04 24.09
CA GLY A 64 25.51 1.21 23.94
C GLY A 64 25.43 0.24 22.78
N PHE A 65 24.24 -0.35 22.53
CA PHE A 65 23.99 -1.21 21.38
C PHE A 65 24.29 -0.49 20.06
N LEU A 66 23.84 0.77 19.91
CA LEU A 66 24.11 1.60 18.71
C LEU A 66 25.53 2.12 18.68
N ALA A 67 26.16 2.42 19.81
CA ALA A 67 27.56 2.87 19.88
C ALA A 67 28.54 1.82 19.32
N GLY A 68 28.22 0.54 19.48
CA GLY A 68 28.98 -0.58 18.90
C GLY A 68 28.72 -0.81 17.39
N THR A 69 27.93 0.05 16.72
CA THR A 69 27.66 -0.06 15.28
C THR A 69 28.42 1.02 14.51
N GLU A 70 29.45 0.61 13.79
CA GLU A 70 30.16 1.48 12.86
C GLU A 70 29.54 1.40 11.46
N GLY A 71 29.36 2.57 10.78
CA GLY A 71 28.82 2.65 9.42
C GLY A 71 27.30 2.49 9.32
N PRO A 72 26.80 2.21 8.11
CA PRO A 72 25.37 1.96 7.88
C PRO A 72 24.89 0.68 8.54
N VAL A 73 23.67 0.70 9.11
CA VAL A 73 23.06 -0.45 9.75
C VAL A 73 21.61 -0.64 9.33
N VAL A 74 21.23 -1.89 9.07
CA VAL A 74 19.83 -2.33 8.93
C VAL A 74 19.37 -2.87 10.28
N LEU A 75 18.29 -2.29 10.83
CA LEU A 75 17.62 -2.74 12.05
C LEU A 75 16.23 -3.28 11.68
N ASP A 76 16.10 -4.59 11.66
CA ASP A 76 14.88 -5.28 11.21
C ASP A 76 13.97 -5.57 12.41
N GLU A 77 12.64 -5.35 12.23
CA GLU A 77 11.58 -5.46 13.25
C GLU A 77 11.79 -4.51 14.46
N VAL A 78 12.11 -3.23 14.15
CA VAL A 78 12.50 -2.20 15.15
C VAL A 78 11.40 -1.89 16.17
N GLN A 79 10.12 -2.15 15.86
CA GLN A 79 9.00 -1.95 16.80
C GLN A 79 9.12 -2.83 18.07
N ARG A 80 9.94 -3.89 18.05
CA ARG A 80 10.19 -4.74 19.23
C ARG A 80 11.08 -4.07 20.28
N VAL A 81 11.74 -2.97 19.91
CA VAL A 81 12.61 -2.17 20.79
C VAL A 81 12.27 -0.67 20.64
N PRO A 82 11.13 -0.19 21.19
CA PRO A 82 10.67 1.19 21.02
C PRO A 82 11.70 2.24 21.50
N ASP A 83 12.43 1.98 22.57
CA ASP A 83 13.40 2.91 23.14
C ASP A 83 14.60 3.18 22.20
N LEU A 84 14.80 2.29 21.23
CA LEU A 84 15.86 2.45 20.22
C LEU A 84 15.68 3.70 19.35
N PHE A 85 14.44 4.18 19.15
CA PHE A 85 14.17 5.40 18.39
C PHE A 85 14.78 6.65 19.05
N VAL A 86 14.80 6.70 20.38
CA VAL A 86 15.44 7.78 21.14
C VAL A 86 16.96 7.71 20.97
N ALA A 87 17.54 6.52 21.05
CA ALA A 87 18.96 6.29 20.85
C ALA A 87 19.40 6.59 19.40
N ILE A 88 18.60 6.22 18.40
CA ILE A 88 18.83 6.57 16.98
C ILE A 88 18.82 8.09 16.80
N LYS A 89 17.84 8.80 17.40
CA LYS A 89 17.79 10.27 17.37
C LYS A 89 19.10 10.87 17.88
N ALA A 90 19.53 10.48 19.08
CA ALA A 90 20.77 10.97 19.68
C ALA A 90 22.00 10.65 18.81
N ALA A 91 22.05 9.47 18.20
CA ALA A 91 23.11 9.08 17.27
C ALA A 91 23.13 9.92 16.00
N VAL A 92 21.96 10.24 15.42
CA VAL A 92 21.82 11.12 14.23
C VAL A 92 22.18 12.55 14.56
N ASP A 93 21.77 13.08 15.73
CA ASP A 93 22.08 14.44 16.16
C ASP A 93 23.59 14.64 16.40
N ARG A 94 24.29 13.60 16.88
CA ARG A 94 25.77 13.60 17.02
C ARG A 94 26.49 13.57 15.67
N LYS A 95 26.07 12.74 14.75
CA LYS A 95 26.67 12.56 13.42
C LYS A 95 25.58 12.31 12.39
N ARG A 96 25.20 13.35 11.67
CA ARG A 96 24.21 13.26 10.58
C ARG A 96 24.90 12.75 9.32
N ALA A 97 24.63 11.52 8.94
CA ALA A 97 25.12 10.90 7.71
C ALA A 97 23.98 10.24 6.96
N PRO A 98 23.82 10.50 5.64
CA PRO A 98 22.81 9.82 4.82
C PRO A 98 22.95 8.31 4.87
N GLY A 99 21.82 7.60 4.83
CA GLY A 99 21.77 6.14 4.79
C GLY A 99 22.28 5.43 6.04
N ARG A 100 22.49 6.16 7.15
CA ARG A 100 23.08 5.56 8.35
C ARG A 100 22.19 4.47 8.97
N PHE A 101 20.87 4.67 8.98
CA PHE A 101 19.91 3.73 9.57
C PHE A 101 18.83 3.37 8.55
N LEU A 102 18.76 2.07 8.18
CA LEU A 102 17.65 1.50 7.44
C LEU A 102 16.85 0.61 8.38
N LEU A 103 15.63 1.01 8.68
CA LEU A 103 14.75 0.36 9.64
C LEU A 103 13.65 -0.42 8.93
N THR A 104 13.18 -1.52 9.52
CA THR A 104 11.91 -2.14 9.13
C THR A 104 10.96 -2.25 10.32
N GLY A 105 9.66 -2.22 10.03
CA GLY A 105 8.62 -2.43 11.02
C GLY A 105 7.34 -3.02 10.42
N SER A 106 6.76 -4.02 11.11
CA SER A 106 5.48 -4.64 10.70
C SER A 106 4.26 -3.95 11.30
N ALA A 107 4.46 -2.97 12.19
CA ALA A 107 3.41 -2.11 12.70
C ALA A 107 3.57 -0.68 12.14
N ASN A 108 2.46 0.04 12.07
CA ASN A 108 2.49 1.46 11.71
C ASN A 108 3.02 2.29 12.89
N VAL A 109 4.34 2.48 12.90
CA VAL A 109 5.04 3.21 13.96
C VAL A 109 4.54 4.65 14.15
N LEU A 110 3.87 5.23 13.13
CA LEU A 110 3.28 6.57 13.23
C LEU A 110 2.07 6.63 14.17
N LEU A 111 1.42 5.48 14.41
CA LEU A 111 0.30 5.37 15.35
C LEU A 111 0.77 5.12 16.79
N VAL A 112 2.09 4.95 16.99
CA VAL A 112 2.72 4.87 18.32
C VAL A 112 3.30 6.25 18.66
N PRO A 113 2.65 7.07 19.53
CA PRO A 113 2.99 8.50 19.72
C PRO A 113 4.46 8.76 20.03
N ARG A 114 5.07 7.94 20.90
CA ARG A 114 6.48 8.09 21.30
C ARG A 114 7.48 7.88 20.15
N LEU A 115 7.09 7.18 19.09
CA LEU A 115 8.00 6.85 17.97
C LEU A 115 7.97 7.91 16.88
N SER A 116 6.80 8.52 16.62
CA SER A 116 6.63 9.53 15.57
C SER A 116 7.34 10.85 15.90
N GLU A 117 7.38 11.24 17.17
CA GLU A 117 7.95 12.52 17.63
C GLU A 117 9.50 12.50 17.63
N SER A 118 10.11 11.36 17.96
CA SER A 118 11.56 11.28 18.17
C SER A 118 12.40 11.51 16.89
N LEU A 119 11.92 11.09 15.71
CA LEU A 119 12.65 11.16 14.44
C LEU A 119 12.03 12.14 13.42
N ALA A 120 11.16 13.05 13.86
CA ALA A 120 10.58 14.08 13.00
C ALA A 120 11.67 14.89 12.27
N GLY A 121 11.55 15.06 10.95
CA GLY A 121 12.51 15.74 10.09
C GLY A 121 13.83 14.99 9.79
N ARG A 122 14.07 13.83 10.43
CA ARG A 122 15.26 13.00 10.27
C ARG A 122 15.00 11.71 9.50
N MET A 123 13.75 11.27 9.46
CA MET A 123 13.34 9.97 8.89
C MET A 123 12.45 10.16 7.68
N GLU A 124 12.73 9.37 6.63
CA GLU A 124 11.76 9.14 5.55
C GLU A 124 11.09 7.78 5.73
N ILE A 125 9.78 7.75 5.54
CA ILE A 125 8.97 6.55 5.67
C ILE A 125 8.55 6.07 4.29
N VAL A 126 8.87 4.81 3.99
CA VAL A 126 8.52 4.16 2.72
C VAL A 126 7.57 3.01 3.00
N PRO A 127 6.27 3.14 2.65
CA PRO A 127 5.33 2.05 2.80
C PRO A 127 5.62 0.93 1.81
N LEU A 128 5.58 -0.30 2.27
CA LEU A 128 5.69 -1.51 1.45
C LEU A 128 4.39 -2.30 1.53
N TRP A 129 3.59 -2.18 0.48
CA TRP A 129 2.35 -2.93 0.31
C TRP A 129 2.59 -4.35 -0.22
N PRO A 130 1.60 -5.25 -0.19
CA PRO A 130 1.61 -6.45 -1.01
C PRO A 130 1.93 -6.13 -2.47
N PHE A 131 2.37 -7.09 -3.26
CA PHE A 131 2.75 -6.86 -4.67
C PHE A 131 1.67 -6.11 -5.45
N SER A 132 2.10 -5.18 -6.32
CA SER A 132 1.25 -4.66 -7.40
C SER A 132 1.16 -5.65 -8.54
N GLN A 133 0.21 -5.44 -9.46
CA GLN A 133 0.10 -6.29 -10.64
C GLN A 133 1.31 -6.15 -11.56
N GLY A 134 1.89 -4.95 -11.69
CA GLY A 134 3.10 -4.76 -12.46
C GLY A 134 4.32 -5.42 -11.82
N GLU A 135 4.46 -5.40 -10.48
CA GLU A 135 5.52 -6.16 -9.81
C GLU A 135 5.42 -7.66 -10.12
N ILE A 136 4.20 -8.22 -10.11
CA ILE A 136 3.95 -9.63 -10.44
C ILE A 136 4.30 -9.93 -11.91
N GLU A 137 4.02 -9.00 -12.82
CA GLU A 137 4.30 -9.13 -14.27
C GLU A 137 5.71 -8.68 -14.67
N GLY A 138 6.49 -8.14 -13.75
CA GLY A 138 7.84 -7.66 -14.01
C GLY A 138 7.91 -6.35 -14.81
N VAL A 139 6.87 -5.52 -14.72
CA VAL A 139 6.77 -4.21 -15.37
C VAL A 139 6.56 -3.10 -14.33
N VAL A 140 7.07 -1.90 -14.59
CA VAL A 140 6.82 -0.72 -13.74
C VAL A 140 5.61 0.01 -14.27
N GLU A 141 4.58 0.11 -13.45
CA GLU A 141 3.33 0.78 -13.80
C GLU A 141 3.49 2.30 -13.85
N GLY A 142 2.84 2.89 -14.84
CA GLY A 142 2.80 4.34 -15.05
C GLY A 142 1.40 4.91 -15.19
N PHE A 143 0.35 4.20 -14.76
CA PHE A 143 -1.05 4.63 -14.92
C PHE A 143 -1.30 6.03 -14.35
N ILE A 144 -0.82 6.32 -13.15
CA ILE A 144 -1.02 7.64 -12.52
C ILE A 144 -0.39 8.74 -13.37
N ASP A 145 0.85 8.57 -13.81
CA ASP A 145 1.55 9.58 -14.61
C ASP A 145 0.90 9.75 -15.98
N ALA A 146 0.44 8.66 -16.59
CA ALA A 146 -0.32 8.66 -17.84
C ALA A 146 -1.70 9.34 -17.70
N ALA A 147 -2.39 9.15 -16.59
CA ALA A 147 -3.67 9.80 -16.32
C ALA A 147 -3.53 11.32 -16.18
N PHE A 148 -2.38 11.82 -15.79
CA PHE A 148 -2.06 13.26 -15.74
C PHE A 148 -1.34 13.79 -16.99
N ALA A 149 -1.06 12.97 -18.00
CA ALA A 149 -0.48 13.44 -19.26
C ALA A 149 -1.51 14.28 -20.06
N GLU A 150 -1.07 15.13 -20.97
CA GLU A 150 -1.96 15.95 -21.81
C GLU A 150 -2.88 15.07 -22.66
N ALA A 151 -2.32 14.06 -23.34
CA ALA A 151 -3.07 13.03 -24.04
C ALA A 151 -2.93 11.68 -23.34
N PRO A 152 -4.02 10.92 -23.17
CA PRO A 152 -3.91 9.57 -22.65
C PRO A 152 -3.19 8.69 -23.67
N PRO A 153 -2.23 7.85 -23.24
CA PRO A 153 -1.55 6.94 -24.17
C PRO A 153 -2.52 5.89 -24.70
N ALA A 154 -2.29 5.41 -25.91
CA ALA A 154 -3.02 4.28 -26.47
C ALA A 154 -2.83 3.04 -25.59
N LEU A 155 -3.88 2.24 -25.40
CA LEU A 155 -3.81 0.96 -24.75
C LEU A 155 -3.77 -0.14 -25.80
N GLY A 156 -2.74 -1.01 -25.75
CA GLY A 156 -2.71 -2.22 -26.56
C GLY A 156 -3.82 -3.20 -26.17
N ALA A 157 -4.10 -4.20 -27.01
CA ALA A 157 -5.18 -5.16 -26.80
C ALA A 157 -5.16 -5.75 -25.38
N ALA A 158 -6.31 -5.69 -24.70
CA ALA A 158 -6.47 -6.17 -23.33
C ALA A 158 -6.59 -7.70 -23.28
N ALA A 159 -6.12 -8.32 -22.19
CA ALA A 159 -6.40 -9.73 -21.93
C ALA A 159 -7.82 -9.89 -21.36
N ARG A 160 -8.48 -11.03 -21.60
CA ARG A 160 -9.90 -11.21 -21.32
C ARG A 160 -10.23 -11.46 -19.82
N GLY A 161 -11.43 -11.01 -19.39
CA GLY A 161 -11.98 -10.86 -18.05
C GLY A 161 -11.77 -11.94 -16.97
N LEU A 162 -11.63 -13.24 -17.29
CA LEU A 162 -11.34 -14.29 -16.30
C LEU A 162 -9.98 -14.09 -15.60
N ALA A 163 -9.00 -13.53 -16.31
CA ALA A 163 -7.72 -13.22 -15.71
C ALA A 163 -7.83 -12.13 -14.64
N LEU A 164 -8.69 -11.12 -14.83
CA LEU A 164 -8.91 -10.04 -13.86
C LEU A 164 -9.52 -10.56 -12.56
N ALA A 165 -10.61 -11.36 -12.63
CA ALA A 165 -11.24 -11.91 -11.44
C ALA A 165 -10.25 -12.75 -10.60
N ARG A 166 -9.45 -13.59 -11.24
CA ARG A 166 -8.41 -14.37 -10.55
C ARG A 166 -7.33 -13.49 -9.90
N ARG A 167 -6.95 -12.36 -10.51
CA ARG A 167 -6.03 -11.40 -9.92
C ARG A 167 -6.61 -10.79 -8.64
N VAL A 168 -7.88 -10.37 -8.70
CA VAL A 168 -8.61 -9.78 -7.57
C VAL A 168 -8.71 -10.79 -6.42
N LEU A 169 -9.12 -12.05 -6.70
CA LEU A 169 -9.27 -13.10 -5.70
C LEU A 169 -7.93 -13.60 -5.12
N ARG A 170 -6.84 -13.50 -5.87
CA ARG A 170 -5.52 -13.92 -5.41
C ARG A 170 -4.88 -12.92 -4.45
N GLY A 171 -5.16 -11.63 -4.65
CA GLY A 171 -4.47 -10.54 -3.93
C GLY A 171 -3.01 -10.38 -4.33
N GLY A 172 -2.24 -9.72 -3.47
CA GLY A 172 -0.85 -9.37 -3.72
C GLY A 172 0.16 -9.83 -2.66
N PHE A 173 -0.25 -10.54 -1.61
CA PHE A 173 0.71 -11.04 -0.63
C PHE A 173 1.71 -12.00 -1.29
N PRO A 174 3.04 -11.82 -1.12
CA PRO A 174 4.06 -12.60 -1.82
C PRO A 174 3.87 -14.11 -1.77
N GLU A 175 3.56 -14.64 -0.60
CA GLU A 175 3.34 -16.08 -0.42
C GLU A 175 2.02 -16.52 -1.04
N ALA A 176 0.93 -15.80 -0.83
CA ALA A 176 -0.37 -16.08 -1.44
C ALA A 176 -0.30 -16.06 -2.98
N VAL A 177 0.48 -15.16 -3.57
CA VAL A 177 0.73 -15.09 -5.02
C VAL A 177 1.45 -16.35 -5.53
N SER A 178 2.34 -16.95 -4.75
CA SER A 178 3.08 -18.16 -5.12
C SER A 178 2.25 -19.44 -5.02
N ILE A 179 1.16 -19.43 -4.26
CA ILE A 179 0.28 -20.59 -4.05
C ILE A 179 -0.68 -20.75 -5.23
N GLY A 180 -0.57 -21.85 -5.96
CA GLY A 180 -1.41 -22.15 -7.13
C GLY A 180 -2.85 -22.56 -6.77
N SER A 181 -3.05 -23.33 -5.69
CA SER A 181 -4.37 -23.83 -5.25
C SER A 181 -5.14 -22.77 -4.47
N ALA A 182 -6.43 -22.59 -4.77
CA ALA A 182 -7.31 -21.68 -4.06
C ALA A 182 -7.50 -22.09 -2.59
N ASP A 183 -7.70 -23.39 -2.31
CA ASP A 183 -7.89 -23.92 -0.96
C ASP A 183 -6.64 -23.72 -0.10
N ARG A 184 -5.44 -23.97 -0.67
CA ARG A 184 -4.18 -23.76 0.04
C ARG A 184 -3.94 -22.28 0.33
N ARG A 185 -4.34 -21.40 -0.58
CA ARG A 185 -4.28 -19.94 -0.39
C ARG A 185 -5.25 -19.46 0.69
N SER A 186 -6.48 -20.03 0.72
CA SER A 186 -7.44 -19.76 1.79
C SER A 186 -6.90 -20.19 3.15
N ALA A 187 -6.34 -21.40 3.25
CA ALA A 187 -5.68 -21.87 4.48
C ALA A 187 -4.51 -20.98 4.91
N TRP A 188 -3.76 -20.42 3.96
CA TRP A 188 -2.71 -19.47 4.26
C TRP A 188 -3.26 -18.16 4.85
N PHE A 189 -4.34 -17.60 4.28
CA PHE A 189 -4.98 -16.40 4.83
C PHE A 189 -5.54 -16.64 6.23
N GLU A 190 -6.13 -17.79 6.49
CA GLU A 190 -6.61 -18.18 7.83
C GLU A 190 -5.46 -18.18 8.86
N ALA A 191 -4.34 -18.86 8.53
CA ALA A 191 -3.16 -18.89 9.38
C ALA A 191 -2.53 -17.48 9.56
N TYR A 192 -2.53 -16.67 8.51
CA TYR A 192 -2.06 -15.29 8.54
C TYR A 192 -2.88 -14.45 9.51
N LEU A 193 -4.21 -14.49 9.41
CA LEU A 193 -5.13 -13.75 10.29
C LEU A 193 -4.98 -14.20 11.74
N THR A 194 -4.92 -15.52 11.99
CA THR A 194 -4.70 -16.07 13.33
C THR A 194 -3.42 -15.50 13.94
N THR A 195 -2.35 -15.42 13.17
CA THR A 195 -1.07 -14.88 13.63
C THR A 195 -1.15 -13.38 13.92
N ILE A 196 -1.73 -12.58 13.01
CA ILE A 196 -1.80 -11.11 13.16
C ILE A 196 -2.71 -10.73 14.32
N LEU A 197 -3.91 -11.33 14.40
CA LEU A 197 -4.89 -11.02 15.44
C LEU A 197 -4.46 -11.59 16.80
N GLY A 198 -3.86 -12.77 16.82
CA GLY A 198 -3.46 -13.46 18.06
C GLY A 198 -2.15 -12.95 18.67
N ARG A 199 -1.24 -12.43 17.87
CA ARG A 199 0.10 -12.00 18.32
C ARG A 199 0.35 -10.51 18.11
N ASP A 200 0.34 -10.05 16.86
CA ASP A 200 0.82 -8.70 16.53
C ASP A 200 -0.06 -7.60 17.15
N ILE A 201 -1.37 -7.81 17.18
CA ILE A 201 -2.30 -6.87 17.83
C ILE A 201 -2.14 -6.90 19.35
N ARG A 202 -1.91 -8.08 19.96
CA ARG A 202 -1.66 -8.17 21.41
C ARG A 202 -0.35 -7.48 21.81
N ASP A 203 0.68 -7.61 21.00
CA ASP A 203 1.97 -6.94 21.24
C ASP A 203 1.86 -5.41 21.17
N LEU A 204 0.92 -4.87 20.37
CA LEU A 204 0.68 -3.43 20.22
C LEU A 204 -0.20 -2.84 21.33
N ALA A 205 -1.11 -3.63 21.85
CA ALA A 205 -2.08 -3.15 22.83
C ALA A 205 -2.38 -4.27 23.82
N ASN A 206 -2.06 -4.02 25.08
CA ASN A 206 -2.41 -4.93 26.18
C ASN A 206 -3.92 -4.86 26.41
N ILE A 207 -4.72 -5.48 25.53
CA ILE A 207 -6.19 -5.38 25.51
C ILE A 207 -6.79 -6.75 25.76
N GLU A 208 -7.65 -6.83 26.77
CA GLU A 208 -8.61 -7.92 26.96
C GLU A 208 -9.73 -7.80 25.92
N GLY A 209 -10.24 -8.93 25.41
CA GLY A 209 -11.42 -8.95 24.55
C GLY A 209 -11.16 -8.83 23.05
N LEU A 210 -9.98 -9.25 22.54
CA LEU A 210 -9.69 -9.29 21.10
C LEU A 210 -10.54 -10.33 20.31
N THR A 211 -11.40 -11.07 20.98
CA THR A 211 -12.26 -12.12 20.41
C THR A 211 -13.22 -11.60 19.33
N GLU A 212 -13.61 -10.31 19.39
CA GLU A 212 -14.53 -9.71 18.43
C GLU A 212 -13.84 -9.16 17.16
N LEU A 213 -12.50 -9.11 17.15
CA LEU A 213 -11.76 -8.59 15.98
C LEU A 213 -11.96 -9.38 14.69
N PRO A 214 -12.00 -10.74 14.69
CA PRO A 214 -12.28 -11.50 13.48
C PRO A 214 -13.66 -11.17 12.91
N ARG A 215 -14.68 -11.07 13.78
CA ARG A 215 -16.05 -10.69 13.38
C ARG A 215 -16.09 -9.28 12.79
N LEU A 216 -15.45 -8.32 13.44
CA LEU A 216 -15.34 -6.95 12.93
C LEU A 216 -14.67 -6.91 11.56
N LEU A 217 -13.58 -7.66 11.38
CA LEU A 217 -12.85 -7.71 10.12
C LEU A 217 -13.71 -8.32 8.99
N SER A 218 -14.50 -9.36 9.28
CA SER A 218 -15.47 -9.94 8.32
C SER A 218 -16.58 -8.94 7.96
N LEU A 219 -17.09 -8.15 8.93
CA LEU A 219 -18.06 -7.09 8.66
C LEU A 219 -17.49 -5.96 7.80
N ILE A 220 -16.21 -5.64 7.97
CA ILE A 220 -15.49 -4.69 7.13
C ILE A 220 -15.33 -5.24 5.71
N ALA A 221 -14.91 -6.52 5.59
CA ALA A 221 -14.75 -7.19 4.30
C ALA A 221 -16.05 -7.22 3.49
N ALA A 222 -17.18 -7.44 4.15
CA ALA A 222 -18.50 -7.47 3.52
C ALA A 222 -19.00 -6.11 3.01
N ARG A 223 -18.27 -5.02 3.31
CA ARG A 223 -18.63 -3.63 2.91
C ARG A 223 -17.46 -2.93 2.22
N PRO A 224 -16.93 -3.50 1.13
CA PRO A 224 -15.78 -2.94 0.44
C PRO A 224 -16.08 -1.53 -0.05
N MET A 225 -15.13 -0.60 0.15
CA MET A 225 -15.23 0.82 -0.24
C MET A 225 -16.45 1.59 0.30
N ALA A 226 -17.16 1.05 1.31
CA ALA A 226 -18.27 1.76 1.95
C ALA A 226 -17.78 2.92 2.84
N LEU A 227 -18.66 3.90 3.07
CA LEU A 227 -18.42 4.96 4.02
C LEU A 227 -18.34 4.38 5.45
N LEU A 228 -17.34 4.84 6.22
CA LEU A 228 -17.12 4.39 7.59
C LEU A 228 -18.18 4.94 8.55
N ASN A 229 -19.21 4.16 8.81
CA ASN A 229 -20.23 4.48 9.79
C ASN A 229 -20.00 3.71 11.08
N TYR A 230 -19.38 4.36 12.07
CA TYR A 230 -19.08 3.74 13.38
C TYR A 230 -20.32 3.30 14.14
N ALA A 231 -21.46 4.02 14.02
CA ALA A 231 -22.69 3.66 14.72
C ALA A 231 -23.30 2.38 14.14
N GLU A 232 -23.32 2.25 12.82
CA GLU A 232 -23.82 1.08 12.12
C GLU A 232 -22.93 -0.15 12.32
N LEU A 233 -21.62 0.00 12.15
CA LEU A 233 -20.65 -1.07 12.41
C LEU A 233 -20.68 -1.52 13.87
N GLY A 234 -20.80 -0.60 14.82
CA GLY A 234 -20.89 -0.92 16.23
C GLY A 234 -22.13 -1.75 16.56
N ARG A 235 -23.30 -1.38 16.00
CA ARG A 235 -24.53 -2.19 16.14
C ARG A 235 -24.36 -3.57 15.54
N SER A 236 -23.82 -3.67 14.33
CA SER A 236 -23.61 -4.96 13.63
C SER A 236 -22.60 -5.86 14.35
N ALA A 237 -21.57 -5.28 14.96
CA ALA A 237 -20.53 -6.00 15.68
C ALA A 237 -20.90 -6.28 17.15
N GLY A 238 -21.92 -5.62 17.71
CA GLY A 238 -22.23 -5.69 19.14
C GLY A 238 -21.20 -4.94 20.02
N LEU A 239 -20.53 -3.92 19.45
CA LEU A 239 -19.46 -3.19 20.13
C LEU A 239 -19.85 -1.75 20.45
N ALA A 240 -19.42 -1.27 21.63
CA ALA A 240 -19.47 0.15 21.95
C ALA A 240 -18.60 0.96 20.97
N GLN A 241 -19.01 2.18 20.62
CA GLN A 241 -18.34 3.01 19.63
C GLN A 241 -16.86 3.32 20.01
N SER A 242 -16.56 3.48 21.29
CA SER A 242 -15.19 3.69 21.79
C SER A 242 -14.31 2.47 21.56
N THR A 243 -14.82 1.28 21.84
CA THR A 243 -14.13 0.00 21.59
C THR A 243 -13.91 -0.20 20.08
N LEU A 244 -14.94 0.07 19.27
CA LEU A 244 -14.83 -0.03 17.81
C LEU A 244 -13.74 0.89 17.23
N LYS A 245 -13.69 2.17 17.68
CA LYS A 245 -12.63 3.10 17.25
C LYS A 245 -11.24 2.61 17.61
N ARG A 246 -11.08 2.04 18.82
CA ARG A 246 -9.81 1.46 19.28
C ARG A 246 -9.40 0.24 18.43
N TYR A 247 -10.33 -0.66 18.18
CA TYR A 247 -10.08 -1.84 17.32
C TYR A 247 -9.74 -1.43 15.89
N PHE A 248 -10.44 -0.43 15.38
CA PHE A 248 -10.16 0.11 14.06
C PHE A 248 -8.74 0.66 13.95
N ALA A 249 -8.30 1.45 14.94
CA ALA A 249 -6.93 1.97 15.00
C ALA A 249 -5.88 0.84 15.05
N LEU A 250 -6.17 -0.27 15.73
CA LEU A 250 -5.28 -1.44 15.75
C LEU A 250 -5.21 -2.14 14.39
N LEU A 251 -6.35 -2.32 13.71
CA LEU A 251 -6.39 -2.90 12.36
C LEU A 251 -5.64 -2.02 11.34
N GLU A 252 -5.73 -0.68 11.48
CA GLU A 252 -4.91 0.24 10.68
C GLU A 252 -3.42 0.15 11.04
N ALA A 253 -3.10 -0.02 12.33
CA ALA A 253 -1.73 -0.13 12.80
C ALA A 253 -1.01 -1.37 12.25
N VAL A 254 -1.73 -2.47 12.05
CA VAL A 254 -1.19 -3.71 11.45
C VAL A 254 -1.38 -3.79 9.93
N PHE A 255 -1.84 -2.72 9.29
CA PHE A 255 -2.06 -2.64 7.83
C PHE A 255 -3.09 -3.64 7.28
N LEU A 256 -4.09 -4.04 8.06
CA LEU A 256 -5.21 -4.85 7.57
C LEU A 256 -6.27 -3.98 6.92
N VAL A 257 -6.53 -2.81 7.48
CA VAL A 257 -7.50 -1.85 6.95
C VAL A 257 -6.86 -0.49 6.69
N ARG A 258 -7.52 0.32 5.89
CA ARG A 258 -7.13 1.68 5.57
C ARG A 258 -8.36 2.54 5.37
N THR A 259 -8.25 3.82 5.72
CA THR A 259 -9.24 4.84 5.40
C THR A 259 -8.83 5.66 4.19
N LEU A 260 -9.80 5.98 3.34
CA LEU A 260 -9.68 6.91 2.22
C LEU A 260 -10.49 8.16 2.53
N ARG A 261 -9.80 9.29 2.70
CA ARG A 261 -10.44 10.57 3.05
C ARG A 261 -11.26 11.14 1.89
N PRO A 262 -12.32 11.91 2.18
CA PRO A 262 -13.06 12.63 1.13
C PRO A 262 -12.24 13.78 0.57
N TRP A 263 -12.39 14.02 -0.73
CA TRP A 263 -11.94 15.26 -1.36
C TRP A 263 -13.02 16.33 -1.22
N HIS A 264 -12.61 17.56 -0.95
CA HIS A 264 -13.45 18.75 -0.97
C HIS A 264 -12.61 19.95 -1.39
N ALA A 265 -13.22 20.94 -2.05
CA ALA A 265 -12.51 22.16 -2.46
C ALA A 265 -11.98 22.93 -1.24
N ASP A 266 -12.76 22.98 -0.16
CA ASP A 266 -12.36 23.48 1.15
C ASP A 266 -11.61 22.36 1.92
N ILE A 267 -10.36 22.63 2.28
CA ILE A 267 -9.47 21.68 2.96
C ILE A 267 -10.00 21.35 4.36
N GLY A 268 -10.58 22.30 5.09
CA GLY A 268 -11.15 22.07 6.41
C GLY A 268 -12.27 21.02 6.39
N LYS A 269 -13.12 21.05 5.36
CA LYS A 269 -14.20 20.08 5.19
C LYS A 269 -13.71 18.66 4.88
N ARG A 270 -12.49 18.48 4.35
CA ARG A 270 -11.88 17.15 4.14
C ARG A 270 -11.64 16.41 5.45
N MET A 271 -11.42 17.13 6.54
CA MET A 271 -11.09 16.54 7.85
C MET A 271 -12.31 16.06 8.62
N VAL A 272 -13.49 16.59 8.33
CA VAL A 272 -14.73 16.31 9.10
C VAL A 272 -15.72 15.40 8.36
N LYS A 273 -15.59 15.24 7.03
CA LYS A 273 -16.45 14.34 6.26
C LYS A 273 -16.03 12.87 6.43
N THR A 274 -17.00 11.96 6.27
CA THR A 274 -16.82 10.52 6.47
C THR A 274 -15.88 9.91 5.43
N PRO A 275 -14.81 9.19 5.85
CA PRO A 275 -13.94 8.48 4.94
C PRO A 275 -14.59 7.17 4.42
N LYS A 276 -14.11 6.66 3.29
CA LYS A 276 -14.34 5.28 2.85
C LYS A 276 -13.36 4.33 3.54
N LEU A 277 -13.79 3.08 3.66
CA LEU A 277 -13.06 2.00 4.30
C LEU A 277 -12.67 0.92 3.30
N LEU A 278 -11.41 0.46 3.35
CA LEU A 278 -10.95 -0.63 2.50
C LEU A 278 -9.99 -1.56 3.25
N LEU A 279 -9.98 -2.82 2.85
CA LEU A 279 -8.95 -3.78 3.23
C LEU A 279 -7.70 -3.57 2.35
N CYS A 280 -6.52 -3.77 2.93
CA CYS A 280 -5.26 -3.53 2.24
C CYS A 280 -4.89 -4.62 1.21
N ASP A 281 -5.68 -5.69 1.11
CA ASP A 281 -5.51 -6.75 0.11
C ASP A 281 -6.84 -7.40 -0.24
N THR A 282 -7.11 -7.60 -1.54
CA THR A 282 -8.37 -8.16 -2.03
C THR A 282 -8.44 -9.68 -1.95
N GLY A 283 -7.32 -10.39 -1.95
CA GLY A 283 -7.29 -11.82 -1.67
C GLY A 283 -7.71 -12.11 -0.23
N LEU A 284 -7.23 -11.28 0.72
CA LEU A 284 -7.69 -11.33 2.10
C LEU A 284 -9.18 -11.00 2.22
N ALA A 285 -9.66 -9.98 1.49
CA ALA A 285 -11.08 -9.62 1.47
C ALA A 285 -11.95 -10.78 0.94
N ALA A 286 -11.55 -11.37 -0.18
CA ALA A 286 -12.25 -12.51 -0.78
C ALA A 286 -12.30 -13.72 0.18
N HIS A 287 -11.18 -14.03 0.86
CA HIS A 287 -11.14 -15.08 1.88
C HIS A 287 -12.13 -14.81 3.02
N LEU A 288 -12.14 -13.60 3.61
CA LEU A 288 -13.04 -13.21 4.69
C LEU A 288 -14.53 -13.25 4.30
N MET A 289 -14.83 -13.02 3.02
CA MET A 289 -16.17 -13.08 2.46
C MET A 289 -16.56 -14.49 1.98
N GLY A 290 -15.63 -15.45 1.99
CA GLY A 290 -15.83 -16.78 1.44
C GLY A 290 -16.09 -16.76 -0.07
N ILE A 291 -15.45 -15.85 -0.83
CA ILE A 291 -15.61 -15.70 -2.27
C ILE A 291 -14.45 -16.38 -2.99
N ASP A 292 -14.80 -17.36 -3.83
CA ASP A 292 -13.93 -18.04 -4.77
C ASP A 292 -14.41 -17.87 -6.22
N ASP A 293 -13.72 -18.50 -7.18
CA ASP A 293 -14.09 -18.47 -8.59
C ASP A 293 -15.50 -19.03 -8.83
N ALA A 294 -15.93 -20.07 -8.08
CA ALA A 294 -17.23 -20.71 -8.25
C ALA A 294 -18.36 -19.80 -7.76
N ARG A 295 -18.21 -19.23 -6.57
CA ARG A 295 -19.18 -18.29 -6.00
C ARG A 295 -19.30 -17.00 -6.83
N LEU A 296 -18.19 -16.52 -7.37
CA LEU A 296 -18.18 -15.36 -8.25
C LEU A 296 -18.86 -15.63 -9.61
N ALA A 297 -18.78 -16.86 -10.09
CA ALA A 297 -19.51 -17.30 -11.29
C ALA A 297 -21.04 -17.35 -11.06
N GLN A 298 -21.46 -17.71 -9.84
CA GLN A 298 -22.88 -17.77 -9.44
C GLN A 298 -23.46 -16.37 -9.17
N ASP A 299 -22.69 -15.51 -8.50
CA ASP A 299 -23.13 -14.15 -8.13
C ASP A 299 -22.07 -13.09 -8.49
N ARG A 300 -22.23 -12.50 -9.65
CA ARG A 300 -21.36 -11.45 -10.15
C ARG A 300 -21.48 -10.12 -9.41
N THR A 301 -22.52 -9.91 -8.62
CA THR A 301 -22.71 -8.67 -7.85
C THR A 301 -21.62 -8.52 -6.79
N LEU A 302 -21.09 -9.64 -6.28
CA LEU A 302 -19.99 -9.67 -5.32
C LEU A 302 -18.67 -9.08 -5.88
N PHE A 303 -18.52 -9.05 -7.21
CA PHE A 303 -17.28 -8.61 -7.84
C PHE A 303 -17.10 -7.09 -7.79
N GLY A 304 -18.19 -6.30 -7.82
CA GLY A 304 -18.11 -4.84 -7.91
C GLY A 304 -17.27 -4.22 -6.81
N GLY A 305 -17.62 -4.45 -5.55
CA GLY A 305 -16.90 -3.88 -4.42
C GLY A 305 -15.47 -4.43 -4.25
N LEU A 306 -15.24 -5.73 -4.59
CA LEU A 306 -13.87 -6.27 -4.63
C LEU A 306 -13.01 -5.58 -5.70
N LEU A 307 -13.58 -5.31 -6.88
CA LEU A 307 -12.90 -4.62 -7.95
C LEU A 307 -12.56 -3.16 -7.58
N GLU A 308 -13.49 -2.45 -6.95
CA GLU A 308 -13.24 -1.09 -6.42
C GLU A 308 -12.08 -1.09 -5.42
N SER A 309 -12.08 -2.03 -4.46
CA SER A 309 -10.99 -2.19 -3.48
C SER A 309 -9.67 -2.54 -4.15
N PHE A 310 -9.69 -3.41 -5.15
CA PHE A 310 -8.51 -3.79 -5.93
C PHE A 310 -7.90 -2.57 -6.63
N VAL A 311 -8.72 -1.79 -7.36
CA VAL A 311 -8.29 -0.58 -8.06
C VAL A 311 -7.74 0.44 -7.06
N ALA A 312 -8.43 0.66 -5.93
CA ALA A 312 -7.99 1.57 -4.89
C ALA A 312 -6.62 1.19 -4.33
N MET A 313 -6.37 -0.10 -4.11
CA MET A 313 -5.08 -0.58 -3.62
C MET A 313 -3.99 -0.53 -4.69
N GLU A 314 -4.26 -0.90 -5.95
CA GLU A 314 -3.28 -0.76 -7.05
C GLU A 314 -2.85 0.70 -7.23
N ILE A 315 -3.79 1.64 -7.22
CA ILE A 315 -3.48 3.08 -7.27
C ILE A 315 -2.70 3.52 -6.03
N THR A 316 -3.09 3.07 -4.84
CA THR A 316 -2.35 3.36 -3.59
C THR A 316 -0.88 2.93 -3.70
N LYS A 317 -0.61 1.73 -4.20
CA LYS A 317 0.75 1.23 -4.43
C LYS A 317 1.52 2.14 -5.38
N GLN A 318 0.91 2.50 -6.52
CA GLN A 318 1.52 3.34 -7.55
C GLN A 318 1.85 4.77 -7.07
N THR A 319 1.13 5.33 -6.09
CA THR A 319 1.53 6.62 -5.51
C THR A 319 2.96 6.59 -4.92
N GLY A 320 3.45 5.41 -4.56
CA GLY A 320 4.79 5.21 -4.00
C GLY A 320 5.93 5.44 -4.99
N TRP A 321 5.70 5.33 -6.31
CA TRP A 321 6.73 5.51 -7.36
C TRP A 321 6.33 6.44 -8.51
N SER A 322 5.08 6.91 -8.55
CA SER A 322 4.63 7.90 -9.54
C SER A 322 5.38 9.22 -9.38
N ALA A 323 5.81 9.79 -10.50
CA ALA A 323 6.42 11.12 -10.53
C ALA A 323 5.42 12.23 -10.16
N ALA A 324 4.12 12.01 -10.44
CA ALA A 324 3.05 12.91 -10.06
C ALA A 324 2.86 13.01 -8.55
N ALA A 325 3.22 11.96 -7.79
CA ALA A 325 3.12 11.84 -6.34
C ALA A 325 1.80 12.42 -5.77
N PRO A 326 0.61 12.01 -6.28
CA PRO A 326 -0.65 12.61 -5.88
C PRO A 326 -1.08 12.15 -4.49
N ALA A 327 -1.87 12.99 -3.82
CA ALA A 327 -2.70 12.56 -2.70
C ALA A 327 -3.96 11.85 -3.22
N LEU A 328 -4.43 10.84 -2.48
CA LEU A 328 -5.56 10.00 -2.84
C LEU A 328 -6.76 10.28 -1.94
N TYR A 329 -7.93 10.45 -2.55
CA TYR A 329 -9.20 10.75 -1.91
C TYR A 329 -10.35 10.01 -2.60
N HIS A 330 -11.56 10.07 -2.04
CA HIS A 330 -12.84 9.83 -2.73
C HIS A 330 -13.63 11.13 -2.81
N PHE A 331 -14.69 11.17 -3.62
CA PHE A 331 -15.57 12.33 -3.70
C PHE A 331 -17.03 11.90 -3.57
N ARG A 332 -17.81 12.67 -2.81
CA ARG A 332 -19.27 12.47 -2.71
C ARG A 332 -19.96 13.79 -2.42
N THR A 333 -21.06 14.07 -3.17
CA THR A 333 -21.96 15.22 -2.94
C THR A 333 -23.06 14.87 -1.92
N HIS A 334 -23.80 15.86 -1.48
CA HIS A 334 -24.99 15.65 -0.66
C HIS A 334 -26.13 14.98 -1.44
N GLU A 335 -26.23 15.24 -2.75
CA GLU A 335 -27.20 14.64 -3.64
C GLU A 335 -26.87 13.17 -4.00
N GLY A 336 -25.76 12.66 -3.54
CA GLY A 336 -25.37 11.26 -3.72
C GLY A 336 -24.49 10.99 -4.94
N ASP A 337 -24.09 12.01 -5.70
CA ASP A 337 -23.09 11.83 -6.76
C ASP A 337 -21.74 11.45 -6.15
N GLU A 338 -21.10 10.42 -6.69
CA GLU A 338 -19.90 9.82 -6.10
C GLU A 338 -18.83 9.60 -7.18
N VAL A 339 -17.56 9.71 -6.77
CA VAL A 339 -16.37 9.25 -7.51
C VAL A 339 -15.52 8.41 -6.56
N ASP A 340 -15.23 7.18 -6.95
CA ASP A 340 -14.55 6.22 -6.09
C ASP A 340 -13.19 6.69 -5.64
N LEU A 341 -12.40 7.26 -6.56
CA LEU A 341 -11.05 7.73 -6.29
C LEU A 341 -10.78 9.08 -6.94
N VAL A 342 -10.12 9.97 -6.21
CA VAL A 342 -9.68 11.28 -6.69
C VAL A 342 -8.19 11.41 -6.40
N LEU A 343 -7.40 11.63 -7.44
CA LEU A 343 -5.97 11.91 -7.36
C LEU A 343 -5.76 13.42 -7.43
N GLU A 344 -5.09 14.00 -6.45
CA GLU A 344 -4.75 15.44 -6.41
C GLU A 344 -3.24 15.61 -6.43
N ARG A 345 -2.70 16.22 -7.48
CA ARG A 345 -1.29 16.62 -7.55
C ARG A 345 -1.02 17.81 -6.62
N ARG A 346 0.25 18.05 -6.27
CA ARG A 346 0.69 19.24 -5.53
C ARG A 346 0.32 20.56 -6.23
N SER A 347 0.22 20.57 -7.57
CA SER A 347 -0.27 21.73 -8.35
C SER A 347 -1.76 21.98 -8.20
N GLY A 348 -2.51 21.08 -7.52
CA GLY A 348 -3.96 21.13 -7.38
C GLY A 348 -4.71 20.48 -8.54
N ALA A 349 -4.04 20.00 -9.59
CA ALA A 349 -4.70 19.28 -10.69
C ALA A 349 -5.30 17.95 -10.21
N LEU A 350 -6.49 17.62 -10.70
CA LEU A 350 -7.31 16.50 -10.26
C LEU A 350 -7.58 15.50 -11.39
N VAL A 351 -7.44 14.23 -11.08
CA VAL A 351 -7.97 13.12 -11.88
C VAL A 351 -9.00 12.37 -11.06
N GLY A 352 -10.24 12.24 -11.58
CA GLY A 352 -11.28 11.41 -11.00
C GLY A 352 -11.29 10.04 -11.64
N ILE A 353 -11.53 8.99 -10.84
CA ILE A 353 -11.57 7.59 -11.27
C ILE A 353 -12.82 6.95 -10.69
N GLU A 354 -13.66 6.43 -11.57
CA GLU A 354 -14.85 5.64 -11.27
C GLU A 354 -14.56 4.20 -11.67
N VAL A 355 -15.08 3.21 -10.96
CA VAL A 355 -14.85 1.78 -11.21
C VAL A 355 -16.16 1.09 -11.55
N LYS A 356 -16.19 0.33 -12.64
CA LYS A 356 -17.37 -0.43 -13.09
C LYS A 356 -16.98 -1.88 -13.39
N SER A 357 -17.67 -2.81 -12.75
CA SER A 357 -17.51 -4.25 -13.03
C SER A 357 -18.23 -4.71 -14.31
N ALA A 358 -18.92 -3.81 -15.00
CA ALA A 358 -19.58 -4.05 -16.29
C ALA A 358 -18.58 -4.05 -17.45
N THR A 359 -18.90 -4.77 -18.51
CA THR A 359 -18.16 -4.77 -19.79
C THR A 359 -18.56 -3.62 -20.71
N THR A 360 -19.63 -2.92 -20.40
CA THR A 360 -20.17 -1.78 -21.16
C THR A 360 -20.29 -0.58 -20.26
N VAL A 361 -19.95 0.59 -20.78
CA VAL A 361 -20.02 1.89 -20.11
C VAL A 361 -20.92 2.82 -20.90
N THR A 362 -21.76 3.59 -20.19
CA THR A 362 -22.70 4.55 -20.76
C THR A 362 -22.39 5.97 -20.27
N ALA A 363 -23.02 6.97 -20.85
CA ALA A 363 -22.88 8.36 -20.41
C ALA A 363 -23.32 8.59 -18.96
N ALA A 364 -24.21 7.74 -18.41
CA ALA A 364 -24.66 7.82 -17.03
C ALA A 364 -23.54 7.49 -16.03
N ASP A 365 -22.61 6.60 -16.38
CA ASP A 365 -21.50 6.19 -15.54
C ASP A 365 -20.49 7.32 -15.27
N PHE A 366 -20.56 8.42 -16.02
CA PHE A 366 -19.75 9.61 -15.83
C PHE A 366 -20.43 10.70 -14.98
N LYS A 367 -21.61 10.45 -14.40
CA LYS A 367 -22.36 11.46 -13.63
C LYS A 367 -21.51 12.02 -12.48
N GLY A 368 -20.94 11.17 -11.65
CA GLY A 368 -20.07 11.58 -10.54
C GLY A 368 -18.83 12.33 -11.01
N LEU A 369 -18.19 11.90 -12.10
CA LEU A 369 -17.04 12.59 -12.69
C LEU A 369 -17.39 13.99 -13.22
N ARG A 370 -18.60 14.19 -13.76
CA ARG A 370 -19.08 15.53 -14.14
C ARG A 370 -19.35 16.41 -12.92
N ALA A 371 -19.94 15.84 -11.85
CA ALA A 371 -20.11 16.55 -10.59
C ALA A 371 -18.78 16.97 -9.98
N LEU A 372 -17.77 16.08 -9.99
CA LEU A 372 -16.41 16.41 -9.58
C LEU A 372 -15.79 17.50 -10.47
N ALA A 373 -15.97 17.43 -11.78
CA ALA A 373 -15.48 18.45 -12.72
C ALA A 373 -16.08 19.83 -12.43
N HIS A 374 -17.37 19.88 -12.13
CA HIS A 374 -18.04 21.12 -11.73
C HIS A 374 -17.48 21.67 -10.41
N ALA A 375 -17.36 20.81 -9.38
CA ALA A 375 -16.84 21.20 -8.06
C ALA A 375 -15.36 21.63 -8.09
N ALA A 376 -14.54 21.03 -8.95
CA ALA A 376 -13.12 21.30 -9.09
C ALA A 376 -12.80 22.47 -10.04
N GLY A 377 -13.69 22.79 -10.98
CA GLY A 377 -13.50 23.84 -11.97
C GLY A 377 -12.25 23.61 -12.83
N ARG A 378 -11.39 24.61 -12.93
CA ARG A 378 -10.14 24.55 -13.73
C ARG A 378 -9.13 23.50 -13.25
N ARG A 379 -9.26 23.03 -12.02
CA ARG A 379 -8.38 21.99 -11.47
C ARG A 379 -8.69 20.59 -12.00
N PHE A 380 -9.88 20.35 -12.54
CA PHE A 380 -10.25 19.06 -13.12
C PHE A 380 -9.45 18.82 -14.41
N HIS A 381 -8.53 17.87 -14.34
CA HIS A 381 -7.68 17.48 -15.47
C HIS A 381 -8.35 16.40 -16.33
N ARG A 382 -8.78 15.31 -15.71
CA ARG A 382 -9.37 14.15 -16.41
C ARG A 382 -10.31 13.35 -15.50
N GLY A 383 -11.33 12.73 -16.12
CA GLY A 383 -12.14 11.67 -15.52
C GLY A 383 -11.98 10.36 -16.28
N VAL A 384 -11.77 9.29 -15.55
CA VAL A 384 -11.58 7.93 -16.08
C VAL A 384 -12.60 7.00 -15.44
N VAL A 385 -13.37 6.30 -16.28
CA VAL A 385 -14.15 5.14 -15.84
C VAL A 385 -13.32 3.89 -16.14
N LEU A 386 -12.81 3.23 -15.10
CA LEU A 386 -12.14 1.93 -15.23
C LEU A 386 -13.18 0.83 -15.26
N TYR A 387 -13.21 0.04 -16.34
CA TYR A 387 -14.24 -0.96 -16.57
C TYR A 387 -13.67 -2.28 -17.07
N THR A 388 -14.48 -3.35 -17.07
CA THR A 388 -14.02 -4.70 -17.44
C THR A 388 -14.08 -5.00 -18.95
N GLY A 389 -14.39 -4.00 -19.78
CA GLY A 389 -14.29 -4.09 -21.25
C GLY A 389 -12.85 -4.01 -21.72
N THR A 390 -12.65 -4.05 -23.02
CA THR A 390 -11.34 -4.20 -23.66
C THR A 390 -10.86 -2.96 -24.41
N GLU A 391 -11.74 -1.98 -24.63
CA GLU A 391 -11.45 -0.83 -25.47
C GLU A 391 -11.35 0.46 -24.68
N MET A 392 -10.51 1.36 -25.11
CA MET A 392 -10.48 2.72 -24.61
C MET A 392 -11.42 3.59 -25.46
N VAL A 393 -12.42 4.18 -24.81
CA VAL A 393 -13.47 4.96 -25.49
C VAL A 393 -13.56 6.38 -24.90
N PRO A 394 -13.47 7.45 -25.70
CA PRO A 394 -13.68 8.80 -25.23
C PRO A 394 -15.17 9.10 -25.04
N PHE A 395 -15.54 9.72 -23.93
CA PHE A 395 -16.89 10.24 -23.61
C PHE A 395 -16.92 11.78 -23.51
N GLY A 396 -15.93 12.42 -24.10
CA GLY A 396 -15.73 13.87 -24.13
C GLY A 396 -14.25 14.23 -24.07
N PRO A 397 -13.89 15.50 -24.14
CA PRO A 397 -12.49 15.94 -24.24
C PRO A 397 -11.61 15.48 -23.06
N ARG A 398 -12.19 15.31 -21.87
CA ARG A 398 -11.49 14.95 -20.66
C ARG A 398 -12.04 13.70 -19.96
N LEU A 399 -12.99 13.00 -20.60
CA LEU A 399 -13.67 11.83 -20.02
C LEU A 399 -13.40 10.60 -20.89
N HIS A 400 -12.92 9.51 -20.27
CA HIS A 400 -12.56 8.30 -20.99
C HIS A 400 -13.02 7.06 -20.20
N ALA A 401 -13.63 6.10 -20.91
CA ALA A 401 -13.74 4.73 -20.43
C ALA A 401 -12.43 4.01 -20.78
N VAL A 402 -11.85 3.30 -19.83
CA VAL A 402 -10.54 2.67 -19.98
C VAL A 402 -10.59 1.28 -19.32
N PRO A 403 -10.10 0.22 -19.97
CA PRO A 403 -9.99 -1.09 -19.35
C PRO A 403 -9.22 -1.05 -18.02
N VAL A 404 -9.67 -1.82 -17.01
CA VAL A 404 -8.99 -1.89 -15.69
C VAL A 404 -7.52 -2.29 -15.84
N GLU A 405 -7.18 -3.05 -16.86
CA GLU A 405 -5.80 -3.48 -17.14
C GLU A 405 -4.85 -2.33 -17.45
N ALA A 406 -5.34 -1.15 -17.78
CA ALA A 406 -4.54 0.05 -17.91
C ALA A 406 -3.74 0.36 -16.64
N LEU A 407 -4.20 -0.07 -15.48
CA LEU A 407 -3.49 0.09 -14.20
C LEU A 407 -2.05 -0.44 -14.26
N TRP A 408 -1.80 -1.54 -14.98
CA TRP A 408 -0.46 -2.13 -15.11
C TRP A 408 0.05 -2.20 -16.56
N ARG A 409 -0.66 -1.58 -17.50
CA ARG A 409 -0.27 -1.50 -18.92
C ARG A 409 0.00 -0.09 -19.42
N TRP A 410 -0.57 0.95 -18.78
CA TRP A 410 -0.32 2.34 -19.16
C TRP A 410 1.02 2.84 -18.63
N GLY A 411 1.75 3.58 -19.50
CA GLY A 411 3.01 4.22 -19.14
C GLY A 411 4.11 3.24 -18.71
N VAL A 412 3.99 1.97 -19.11
CA VAL A 412 4.88 0.88 -18.69
C VAL A 412 6.32 1.14 -19.09
N ARG A 413 7.23 0.96 -18.13
CA ARG A 413 8.67 0.87 -18.38
C ARG A 413 9.13 -0.53 -18.01
N PRO A 414 10.08 -1.15 -18.79
CA PRO A 414 10.64 -2.43 -18.37
C PRO A 414 11.31 -2.27 -17.00
N ALA A 415 11.09 -3.20 -16.09
CA ALA A 415 11.78 -3.25 -14.82
C ALA A 415 13.28 -3.43 -15.12
N THR A 416 14.10 -2.42 -14.82
CA THR A 416 15.55 -2.52 -15.02
C THR A 416 16.10 -3.55 -14.05
N THR A 417 16.42 -4.73 -14.56
CA THR A 417 17.24 -5.70 -13.84
C THR A 417 18.61 -5.05 -13.62
N PRO A 418 19.19 -5.06 -12.41
CA PRO A 418 20.54 -4.53 -12.21
C PRO A 418 21.49 -5.24 -13.15
N SER A 419 22.10 -4.48 -14.05
CA SER A 419 23.00 -4.99 -15.08
C SER A 419 24.15 -5.78 -14.45
N ARG A 420 24.32 -7.04 -14.88
CA ARG A 420 25.48 -7.90 -14.57
C ARG A 420 26.84 -7.31 -15.04
N ALA A 421 26.83 -6.14 -15.69
CA ALA A 421 28.00 -5.52 -16.32
C ALA A 421 29.07 -5.00 -15.32
N ARG A 422 28.75 -4.79 -14.04
CA ARG A 422 29.76 -4.33 -13.07
C ARG A 422 30.60 -5.44 -12.41
N ARG A 423 30.26 -6.72 -12.59
CA ARG A 423 31.07 -7.84 -12.03
C ARG A 423 32.38 -8.12 -12.80
N ARG A 424 32.55 -7.60 -14.04
CA ARG A 424 33.78 -7.82 -14.82
C ARG A 424 34.87 -6.76 -14.62
N ALA A 425 34.60 -5.64 -13.96
CA ALA A 425 35.61 -4.58 -13.78
C ALA A 425 36.52 -4.81 -12.54
N VAL A 426 36.05 -5.54 -11.52
CA VAL A 426 36.83 -5.76 -10.30
C VAL A 426 37.85 -6.90 -10.46
N THR A 427 37.65 -7.84 -11.37
CA THR A 427 38.54 -9.00 -11.57
C THR A 427 39.73 -8.71 -12.52
N ARG A 428 39.84 -7.53 -13.14
CA ARG A 428 40.94 -7.18 -14.01
C ARG A 428 42.10 -6.40 -13.37
N HIS A 429 41.91 -5.94 -12.11
CA HIS A 429 42.97 -5.16 -11.44
C HIS A 429 43.90 -5.98 -10.54
N SER A 430 43.62 -7.29 -10.32
CA SER A 430 44.47 -8.17 -9.51
C SER A 430 45.45 -9.06 -10.30
N ARG A 431 45.54 -8.89 -11.63
CA ARG A 431 46.47 -9.70 -12.48
C ARG A 431 47.59 -8.90 -13.18
N LYS A 432 47.95 -7.73 -12.66
CA LYS A 432 49.08 -6.94 -13.16
C LYS A 432 50.08 -6.53 -12.02
N ARG A 433 50.29 -7.38 -11.04
CA ARG A 433 51.46 -7.31 -10.17
C ARG A 433 51.81 -8.72 -9.71
N SER A 434 52.57 -9.42 -10.53
CA SER A 434 53.56 -10.48 -10.22
C SER A 434 54.46 -10.59 -11.44
#